data_f23b528e99414631efc089e4c4037d25
#
_entry.id   f23b528e99414631efc089e4c4037d25
#
_cell.length_a   1.000
_cell.length_b   1.000
_cell.length_c   1.000
_cell.angle_alpha   90.00
_cell.angle_beta   90.00
_cell.angle_gamma   90.00
#
_symmetry.space_group_name_H-M   'P 1'
#
loop_
_entity.id
_entity.type
_entity.pdbx_description
1 polymer ?
#
loop_
_entity_poly.entity_id
_entity_poly.type
_entity_poly.pdbx_seq_one_letter_code
_entity_poly.pdbx_strand_id
1 'polypeptide(L)'
;MLFGMLAALTFALQVVMGPLPNIEPVSLLVILFAVTFGWKSLYVVYIFVTMEILYYGLSTWCVYYLYVWTVLALVAICLRKVKEPAIWAVVSGAYGLMFGALCGIADIFMGGLAFAVSKWTMGVIYDVLHCVGNFVIALVLFRPLQNVLEKLYRKMRRA
;
A
#
# COMPACT_ATOMS: atom_id res chain seq x y z
N MET A 1 0.01 20.85 -0.35
CA MET A 1 -1.40 20.63 0.01
C MET A 1 -1.96 19.32 -0.56
N LEU A 2 -1.92 19.03 -1.89
CA LEU A 2 -2.47 17.80 -2.48
C LEU A 2 -1.99 16.50 -1.81
N PHE A 3 -0.68 16.28 -1.71
CA PHE A 3 -0.12 15.03 -1.18
C PHE A 3 -0.50 14.80 0.28
N GLY A 4 -0.60 15.85 1.10
CA GLY A 4 -1.11 15.74 2.45
C GLY A 4 -2.59 15.31 2.50
N MET A 5 -3.43 15.84 1.60
CA MET A 5 -4.85 15.42 1.51
C MET A 5 -4.98 13.96 1.08
N LEU A 6 -4.16 13.51 0.11
CA LEU A 6 -4.17 12.12 -0.34
C LEU A 6 -3.69 11.16 0.76
N ALA A 7 -2.67 11.55 1.51
CA ALA A 7 -2.20 10.79 2.67
C ALA A 7 -3.25 10.72 3.78
N ALA A 8 -3.91 11.84 4.09
CA ALA A 8 -4.99 11.88 5.06
C ALA A 8 -6.19 11.01 4.64
N LEU A 9 -6.54 11.01 3.36
CA LEU A 9 -7.58 10.13 2.82
C LEU A 9 -7.18 8.65 2.99
N THR A 10 -5.93 8.30 2.65
CA THR A 10 -5.43 6.93 2.81
C THR A 10 -5.49 6.49 4.25
N PHE A 11 -5.01 7.33 5.16
CA PHE A 11 -5.06 7.09 6.61
C PHE A 11 -6.49 6.92 7.12
N ALA A 12 -7.40 7.82 6.76
CA ALA A 12 -8.80 7.75 7.19
C ALA A 12 -9.48 6.45 6.72
N LEU A 13 -9.23 6.03 5.48
CA LEU A 13 -9.78 4.78 4.95
C LEU A 13 -9.21 3.56 5.66
N GLN A 14 -7.92 3.56 6.00
CA GLN A 14 -7.32 2.47 6.78
C GLN A 14 -7.93 2.39 8.18
N VAL A 15 -8.06 3.51 8.88
CA VAL A 15 -8.66 3.54 10.23
C VAL A 15 -10.11 3.05 10.20
N VAL A 16 -10.91 3.52 9.24
CA VAL A 16 -12.33 3.10 9.10
C VAL A 16 -12.47 1.63 8.78
N MET A 17 -11.56 1.07 7.96
CA MET A 17 -11.57 -0.35 7.59
C MET A 17 -10.78 -1.24 8.56
N GLY A 18 -10.14 -0.67 9.57
CA GLY A 18 -9.36 -1.41 10.58
C GLY A 18 -10.06 -2.62 11.23
N PRO A 19 -11.40 -2.64 11.42
CA PRO A 19 -12.11 -3.84 11.89
C PRO A 19 -12.05 -5.02 10.92
N LEU A 20 -11.72 -4.79 9.65
CA LEU A 20 -11.60 -5.85 8.63
C LEU A 20 -10.12 -6.23 8.48
N PRO A 21 -9.66 -7.36 9.02
CA PRO A 21 -8.25 -7.69 9.04
C PRO A 21 -7.70 -7.81 7.61
N ASN A 22 -6.69 -7.00 7.29
CA ASN A 22 -5.99 -6.98 6.01
C ASN A 22 -6.89 -6.76 4.76
N ILE A 23 -8.09 -6.19 4.94
CA ILE A 23 -8.97 -5.78 3.84
C ILE A 23 -9.01 -4.26 3.85
N GLU A 24 -8.15 -3.63 3.08
CA GLU A 24 -7.99 -2.18 3.06
C GLU A 24 -7.57 -1.66 1.68
N PRO A 25 -7.94 -0.43 1.31
CA PRO A 25 -7.64 0.12 -0.01
C PRO A 25 -6.22 0.70 -0.12
N VAL A 26 -5.37 0.62 0.92
CA VAL A 26 -4.06 1.29 0.96
C VAL A 26 -3.18 0.84 -0.17
N SER A 27 -3.09 -0.47 -0.43
CA SER A 27 -2.30 -1.02 -1.54
C SER A 27 -2.75 -0.45 -2.89
N LEU A 28 -4.06 -0.40 -3.15
CA LEU A 28 -4.60 0.20 -4.36
C LEU A 28 -4.26 1.70 -4.46
N LEU A 29 -4.40 2.45 -3.37
CA LEU A 29 -4.13 3.90 -3.36
C LEU A 29 -2.64 4.18 -3.61
N VAL A 30 -1.73 3.42 -2.99
CA VAL A 30 -0.29 3.54 -3.25
C VAL A 30 0.03 3.27 -4.72
N ILE A 31 -0.55 2.21 -5.30
CA ILE A 31 -0.41 1.92 -6.74
C ILE A 31 -0.91 3.08 -7.59
N LEU A 32 -2.12 3.59 -7.35
CA LEU A 32 -2.72 4.68 -8.09
C LEU A 32 -1.88 5.96 -8.03
N PHE A 33 -1.36 6.30 -6.84
CA PHE A 33 -0.50 7.47 -6.68
C PHE A 33 0.84 7.28 -7.40
N ALA A 34 1.42 6.10 -7.33
CA ALA A 34 2.68 5.77 -8.01
C ALA A 34 2.55 5.83 -9.53
N VAL A 35 1.47 5.28 -10.09
CA VAL A 35 1.17 5.33 -11.52
C VAL A 35 0.95 6.78 -11.98
N THR A 36 0.24 7.60 -11.19
CA THR A 36 -0.15 8.97 -11.57
C THR A 36 0.97 9.98 -11.35
N PHE A 37 1.66 9.92 -10.21
CA PHE A 37 2.64 10.95 -9.79
C PHE A 37 4.10 10.49 -9.91
N GLY A 38 4.35 9.21 -10.22
CA GLY A 38 5.69 8.64 -10.24
C GLY A 38 6.38 8.78 -8.89
N TRP A 39 7.64 9.18 -8.88
CA TRP A 39 8.44 9.34 -7.66
C TRP A 39 7.83 10.27 -6.60
N LYS A 40 6.99 11.21 -7.00
CA LYS A 40 6.31 12.12 -6.06
C LYS A 40 5.28 11.40 -5.18
N SER A 41 4.85 10.19 -5.53
CA SER A 41 3.98 9.36 -4.69
C SER A 41 4.61 9.01 -3.34
N LEU A 42 5.95 8.95 -3.27
CA LEU A 42 6.65 8.69 -2.01
C LEU A 42 6.37 9.76 -0.94
N TYR A 43 6.11 11.01 -1.32
CA TYR A 43 5.65 12.01 -0.35
C TYR A 43 4.33 11.61 0.31
N VAL A 44 3.37 11.07 -0.47
CA VAL A 44 2.10 10.58 0.07
C VAL A 44 2.33 9.42 1.02
N VAL A 45 3.17 8.45 0.61
CA VAL A 45 3.51 7.26 1.40
C VAL A 45 4.10 7.66 2.76
N TYR A 46 5.12 8.52 2.77
CA TYR A 46 5.78 8.87 4.04
C TYR A 46 4.96 9.80 4.92
N ILE A 47 4.13 10.68 4.36
CA ILE A 47 3.16 11.46 5.14
C ILE A 47 2.13 10.50 5.78
N PHE A 48 1.61 9.53 5.03
CA PHE A 48 0.70 8.51 5.52
C PHE A 48 1.33 7.70 6.68
N VAL A 49 2.55 7.17 6.49
CA VAL A 49 3.28 6.43 7.54
C VAL A 49 3.51 7.30 8.79
N THR A 50 3.82 8.58 8.60
CA THR A 50 3.96 9.51 9.74
C THR A 50 2.64 9.67 10.49
N MET A 51 1.51 9.78 9.79
CA MET A 51 0.18 9.86 10.44
C MET A 51 -0.15 8.59 11.23
N GLU A 52 0.18 7.42 10.68
CA GLU A 52 0.04 6.13 11.36
C GLU A 52 0.85 6.10 12.67
N ILE A 53 2.11 6.50 12.61
CA ILE A 53 3.00 6.54 13.78
C ILE A 53 2.46 7.52 14.85
N LEU A 54 1.97 8.68 14.43
CA LEU A 54 1.41 9.68 15.36
C LEU A 54 0.12 9.19 16.03
N TYR A 55 -0.68 8.42 15.33
CA TYR A 55 -1.97 7.93 15.83
C TYR A 55 -1.84 6.67 16.69
N TYR A 56 -1.09 5.67 16.23
CA TYR A 56 -0.95 4.38 16.91
C TYR A 56 0.27 4.28 17.82
N GLY A 57 1.18 5.24 17.76
CA GLY A 57 2.43 5.24 18.51
C GLY A 57 3.53 4.42 17.85
N LEU A 58 4.74 4.50 18.41
CA LEU A 58 5.91 3.77 17.95
C LEU A 58 5.82 2.29 18.34
N SER A 59 5.98 1.41 17.37
CA SER A 59 6.01 -0.04 17.54
C SER A 59 6.85 -0.69 16.44
N THR A 60 7.08 -2.00 16.51
CA THR A 60 7.86 -2.75 15.51
C THR A 60 7.28 -2.64 14.10
N TRP A 61 5.96 -2.52 13.95
CA TRP A 61 5.32 -2.36 12.65
C TRP A 61 5.74 -1.06 11.92
N CYS A 62 6.16 -0.03 12.66
CA CYS A 62 6.66 1.21 12.05
C CYS A 62 7.86 0.94 11.13
N VAL A 63 8.74 0.01 11.54
CA VAL A 63 9.92 -0.36 10.74
C VAL A 63 9.48 -1.00 9.42
N TYR A 64 8.45 -1.86 9.44
CA TYR A 64 7.92 -2.47 8.22
C TYR A 64 7.34 -1.41 7.28
N TYR A 65 6.53 -0.49 7.79
CA TYR A 65 5.85 0.54 7.01
C TYR A 65 6.80 1.52 6.32
N LEU A 66 8.01 1.72 6.85
CA LEU A 66 9.03 2.55 6.22
C LEU A 66 9.45 2.01 4.84
N TYR A 67 9.40 0.70 4.62
CA TYR A 67 9.86 0.14 3.35
C TYR A 67 8.82 -0.66 2.57
N VAL A 68 7.86 -1.35 3.21
CA VAL A 68 6.91 -2.19 2.47
C VAL A 68 6.07 -1.37 1.48
N TRP A 69 5.58 -0.21 1.88
CA TRP A 69 4.84 0.69 1.00
C TRP A 69 5.73 1.32 -0.07
N THR A 70 7.00 1.56 0.25
CA THR A 70 7.99 2.03 -0.71
C THR A 70 8.25 0.97 -1.79
N VAL A 71 8.39 -0.30 -1.41
CA VAL A 71 8.54 -1.42 -2.36
C VAL A 71 7.36 -1.46 -3.33
N LEU A 72 6.12 -1.40 -2.81
CA LEU A 72 4.92 -1.38 -3.67
C LEU A 72 4.91 -0.17 -4.62
N ALA A 73 5.24 1.02 -4.11
CA ALA A 73 5.31 2.23 -4.92
C ALA A 73 6.37 2.10 -6.03
N LEU A 74 7.54 1.54 -5.74
CA LEU A 74 8.60 1.32 -6.74
C LEU A 74 8.16 0.33 -7.82
N VAL A 75 7.54 -0.79 -7.44
CA VAL A 75 6.97 -1.75 -8.40
C VAL A 75 5.95 -1.05 -9.31
N ALA A 76 5.05 -0.27 -8.73
CA ALA A 76 4.04 0.47 -9.49
C ALA A 76 4.65 1.55 -10.39
N ILE A 77 5.73 2.24 -9.98
CA ILE A 77 6.46 3.19 -10.82
C ILE A 77 7.10 2.48 -12.03
N CYS A 78 7.72 1.32 -11.80
CA CYS A 78 8.32 0.53 -12.88
C CYS A 78 7.27 0.07 -13.90
N LEU A 79 6.09 -0.32 -13.44
CA LEU A 79 4.99 -0.83 -14.26
C LEU A 79 4.01 0.27 -14.72
N ARG A 80 4.29 1.56 -14.51
CA ARG A 80 3.33 2.67 -14.74
C ARG A 80 2.79 2.80 -16.17
N LYS A 81 3.42 2.15 -17.15
CA LYS A 81 2.95 2.10 -18.53
C LYS A 81 1.82 1.11 -18.75
N VAL A 82 1.63 0.18 -17.82
CA VAL A 82 0.55 -0.81 -17.85
C VAL A 82 -0.77 -0.12 -17.55
N LYS A 83 -1.77 -0.36 -18.40
CA LYS A 83 -3.11 0.26 -18.29
C LYS A 83 -4.21 -0.74 -17.92
N GLU A 84 -3.90 -2.02 -17.97
CA GLU A 84 -4.87 -3.10 -17.76
C GLU A 84 -5.19 -3.28 -16.27
N PRO A 85 -6.46 -3.08 -15.84
CA PRO A 85 -6.85 -3.23 -14.43
C PRO A 85 -6.59 -4.63 -13.87
N ALA A 86 -6.74 -5.66 -14.71
CA ALA A 86 -6.49 -7.04 -14.30
C ALA A 86 -5.04 -7.28 -13.88
N ILE A 87 -4.07 -6.65 -14.56
CA ILE A 87 -2.65 -6.75 -14.19
C ILE A 87 -2.43 -6.08 -12.84
N TRP A 88 -3.05 -4.92 -12.59
CA TRP A 88 -2.96 -4.24 -11.31
C TRP A 88 -3.64 -5.00 -10.18
N ALA A 89 -4.71 -5.72 -10.47
CA ALA A 89 -5.33 -6.64 -9.51
C ALA A 89 -4.36 -7.78 -9.13
N VAL A 90 -3.68 -8.37 -10.12
CA VAL A 90 -2.66 -9.40 -9.87
C VAL A 90 -1.48 -8.83 -9.07
N VAL A 91 -0.96 -7.67 -9.44
CA VAL A 91 0.15 -7.01 -8.72
C VAL A 91 -0.24 -6.72 -7.27
N SER A 92 -1.44 -6.17 -7.04
CA SER A 92 -1.95 -5.83 -5.71
C SER A 92 -2.17 -7.09 -4.86
N GLY A 93 -2.75 -8.14 -5.45
CA GLY A 93 -2.96 -9.43 -4.79
C GLY A 93 -1.63 -10.12 -4.45
N ALA A 94 -0.70 -10.18 -5.40
CA ALA A 94 0.63 -10.77 -5.17
C ALA A 94 1.38 -10.02 -4.07
N TYR A 95 1.30 -8.68 -4.05
CA TYR A 95 1.87 -7.88 -2.96
C TYR A 95 1.25 -8.24 -1.62
N GLY A 96 -0.09 -8.36 -1.53
CA GLY A 96 -0.78 -8.78 -0.31
C GLY A 96 -0.33 -10.14 0.18
N LEU A 97 -0.15 -11.11 -0.73
CA LEU A 97 0.34 -12.45 -0.40
C LEU A 97 1.79 -12.45 0.12
N MET A 98 2.61 -11.51 -0.36
CA MET A 98 4.01 -11.39 0.05
C MET A 98 4.21 -10.45 1.24
N PHE A 99 3.16 -9.83 1.76
CA PHE A 99 3.27 -8.77 2.76
C PHE A 99 3.96 -9.24 4.04
N GLY A 100 3.56 -10.39 4.59
CA GLY A 100 4.18 -10.99 5.77
C GLY A 100 5.64 -11.37 5.52
N ALA A 101 5.96 -11.92 4.33
CA ALA A 101 7.34 -12.23 3.97
C ALA A 101 8.20 -10.97 3.84
N LEU A 102 7.65 -9.88 3.31
CA LEU A 102 8.33 -8.58 3.27
C LEU A 102 8.59 -8.07 4.70
N CYS A 103 7.62 -8.12 5.60
CA CYS A 103 7.81 -7.78 7.02
C CYS A 103 8.89 -8.65 7.67
N GLY A 104 8.96 -9.93 7.31
CA GLY A 104 9.95 -10.88 7.78
C GLY A 104 11.40 -10.44 7.54
N ILE A 105 11.67 -9.58 6.55
CA ILE A 105 13.02 -9.05 6.31
C ILE A 105 13.51 -8.30 7.55
N ALA A 106 12.71 -7.40 8.13
CA ALA A 106 13.09 -6.72 9.35
C ALA A 106 13.07 -7.65 10.57
N ASP A 107 12.13 -8.62 10.61
CA ASP A 107 12.07 -9.61 11.69
C ASP A 107 13.36 -10.46 11.79
N ILE A 108 14.04 -10.72 10.66
CA ILE A 108 15.37 -11.40 10.66
C ILE A 108 16.38 -10.59 11.46
N PHE A 109 16.39 -9.27 11.29
CA PHE A 109 17.32 -8.40 12.02
C PHE A 109 16.93 -8.21 13.50
N MET A 110 15.65 -8.37 13.84
CA MET A 110 15.16 -8.22 15.22
C MET A 110 15.31 -9.48 16.07
N GLY A 111 15.07 -10.66 15.48
CA GLY A 111 15.00 -11.92 16.23
C GLY A 111 15.62 -13.12 15.52
N GLY A 112 16.28 -12.91 14.38
CA GLY A 112 16.89 -13.97 13.58
C GLY A 112 15.90 -14.69 12.66
N LEU A 113 16.45 -15.58 11.83
CA LEU A 113 15.68 -16.28 10.79
C LEU A 113 14.55 -17.15 11.37
N ALA A 114 14.80 -17.88 12.46
CA ALA A 114 13.78 -18.73 13.08
C ALA A 114 12.58 -17.93 13.59
N PHE A 115 12.82 -16.76 14.19
CA PHE A 115 11.77 -15.84 14.62
C PHE A 115 10.95 -15.33 13.42
N ALA A 116 11.62 -14.87 12.37
CA ALA A 116 10.95 -14.36 11.17
C ALA A 116 10.07 -15.43 10.50
N VAL A 117 10.60 -16.66 10.32
CA VAL A 117 9.85 -17.78 9.73
C VAL A 117 8.66 -18.17 10.60
N SER A 118 8.84 -18.27 11.92
CA SER A 118 7.75 -18.61 12.85
C SER A 118 6.63 -17.56 12.79
N LYS A 119 6.98 -16.28 12.83
CA LYS A 119 6.01 -15.19 12.78
C LYS A 119 5.27 -15.14 11.44
N TRP A 120 5.99 -15.31 10.32
CA TRP A 120 5.38 -15.35 9.00
C TRP A 120 4.42 -16.54 8.85
N THR A 121 4.83 -17.75 9.27
CA THR A 121 3.96 -18.94 9.17
C THR A 121 2.67 -18.78 9.99
N MET A 122 2.73 -18.15 11.16
CA MET A 122 1.53 -17.82 11.96
C MET A 122 0.64 -16.78 11.27
N GLY A 123 1.23 -15.90 10.45
CA GLY A 123 0.55 -14.81 9.74
C GLY A 123 -0.01 -15.18 8.35
N VAL A 124 0.30 -16.36 7.81
CA VAL A 124 -0.04 -16.74 6.41
C VAL A 124 -1.52 -16.57 6.08
N ILE A 125 -2.42 -16.86 7.01
CA ILE A 125 -3.86 -16.67 6.78
C ILE A 125 -4.21 -15.20 6.50
N TYR A 126 -3.54 -14.28 7.17
CA TYR A 126 -3.72 -12.84 6.95
C TYR A 126 -3.15 -12.40 5.61
N ASP A 127 -2.04 -13.00 5.15
CA ASP A 127 -1.49 -12.75 3.81
C ASP A 127 -2.46 -13.24 2.73
N VAL A 128 -3.12 -14.37 2.92
CA VAL A 128 -4.17 -14.87 2.00
C VAL A 128 -5.37 -13.91 1.97
N LEU A 129 -5.86 -13.45 3.12
CA LEU A 129 -6.94 -12.46 3.19
C LEU A 129 -6.53 -11.15 2.49
N HIS A 130 -5.30 -10.69 2.72
CA HIS A 130 -4.74 -9.50 2.09
C HIS A 130 -4.62 -9.66 0.57
N CYS A 131 -4.20 -10.84 0.10
CA CYS A 131 -4.16 -11.17 -1.32
C CYS A 131 -5.54 -11.06 -1.98
N VAL A 132 -6.54 -11.73 -1.43
CA VAL A 132 -7.90 -11.76 -1.99
C VAL A 132 -8.53 -10.37 -1.92
N GLY A 133 -8.45 -9.70 -0.78
CA GLY A 133 -8.97 -8.35 -0.59
C GLY A 133 -8.36 -7.36 -1.58
N ASN A 134 -7.04 -7.31 -1.66
CA ASN A 134 -6.30 -6.46 -2.58
C ASN A 134 -6.62 -6.74 -4.05
N PHE A 135 -6.71 -8.02 -4.43
CA PHE A 135 -7.05 -8.42 -5.78
C PHE A 135 -8.44 -7.90 -6.17
N VAL A 136 -9.45 -8.16 -5.34
CA VAL A 136 -10.84 -7.75 -5.61
C VAL A 136 -10.97 -6.23 -5.63
N ILE A 137 -10.41 -5.54 -4.63
CA ILE A 137 -10.46 -4.08 -4.53
C ILE A 137 -9.79 -3.44 -5.76
N ALA A 138 -8.62 -3.92 -6.17
CA ALA A 138 -7.92 -3.39 -7.31
C ALA A 138 -8.67 -3.69 -8.63
N LEU A 139 -9.21 -4.90 -8.80
CA LEU A 139 -9.96 -5.29 -10.00
C LEU A 139 -11.16 -4.38 -10.25
N VAL A 140 -11.90 -4.05 -9.17
CA VAL A 140 -13.13 -3.26 -9.26
C VAL A 140 -12.84 -1.75 -9.30
N LEU A 141 -11.91 -1.27 -8.46
CA LEU A 141 -11.76 0.16 -8.20
C LEU A 141 -10.58 0.82 -8.94
N PHE A 142 -9.63 0.06 -9.48
CA PHE A 142 -8.45 0.66 -10.12
C PHE A 142 -8.86 1.63 -11.25
N ARG A 143 -9.66 1.17 -12.23
CA ARG A 143 -10.03 1.98 -13.39
C ARG A 143 -10.84 3.23 -13.06
N PRO A 144 -11.94 3.14 -12.27
CA PRO A 144 -12.71 4.33 -11.92
C PRO A 144 -11.89 5.35 -11.12
N LEU A 145 -11.10 4.91 -10.14
CA LEU A 145 -10.29 5.82 -9.32
C LEU A 145 -9.13 6.44 -10.11
N GLN A 146 -8.48 5.67 -10.99
CA GLN A 146 -7.45 6.19 -11.88
C GLN A 146 -7.99 7.32 -12.75
N ASN A 147 -9.18 7.14 -13.35
CA ASN A 147 -9.80 8.14 -14.20
C ASN A 147 -10.10 9.46 -13.43
N VAL A 148 -10.58 9.34 -12.20
CA VAL A 148 -10.84 10.50 -11.32
C VAL A 148 -9.53 11.20 -10.98
N LEU A 149 -8.52 10.45 -10.55
CA LEU A 149 -7.24 11.00 -10.12
C LEU A 149 -6.51 11.71 -11.27
N GLU A 150 -6.50 11.12 -12.46
CA GLU A 150 -5.91 11.75 -13.66
C GLU A 150 -6.62 13.05 -14.06
N LYS A 151 -7.98 13.08 -14.01
CA LYS A 151 -8.75 14.30 -14.29
C LYS A 151 -8.41 15.42 -13.30
N LEU A 152 -8.36 15.11 -12.01
CA LEU A 152 -7.98 16.07 -10.97
C LEU A 152 -6.56 16.58 -11.18
N TYR A 153 -5.61 15.70 -11.45
CA TYR A 153 -4.22 16.06 -11.65
C TYR A 153 -4.02 16.94 -12.90
N ARG A 154 -4.70 16.63 -14.01
CA ARG A 154 -4.67 17.48 -15.21
C ARG A 154 -5.26 18.87 -14.96
N LYS A 155 -6.36 18.97 -14.20
CA LYS A 155 -6.96 20.28 -13.85
C LYS A 155 -6.02 21.15 -13.04
N MET A 156 -5.33 20.56 -12.05
CA MET A 156 -4.37 21.31 -11.22
C MET A 156 -3.10 21.76 -11.95
N ARG A 157 -2.67 21.02 -13.00
CA ARG A 157 -1.51 21.44 -13.81
C ARG A 157 -1.81 22.57 -14.75
N ARG A 158 -3.07 22.89 -14.98
CA ARG A 158 -3.54 23.97 -15.86
C ARG A 158 -3.90 25.26 -15.10
N ALA A 159 -4.09 25.16 -13.80
CA ALA A 159 -4.30 26.28 -12.87
C ALA A 159 -2.95 26.80 -12.37
#